data_e1ced5a16eb03ace64ceeb9e61e591d8
#
_entry.id   e1ced5a16eb03ace64ceeb9e61e591d8
#
_cell.length_a   1.000
_cell.length_b   1.000
_cell.length_c   1.000
_cell.angle_alpha   90.00
_cell.angle_beta   90.00
_cell.angle_gamma   90.00
#
_symmetry.space_group_name_H-M   'P 1'
#
loop_
_entity.id
_entity.type
_entity.pdbx_description
1 polymer ?
#
loop_
_entity_poly.entity_id
_entity_poly.type
_entity_poly.pdbx_seq_one_letter_code
_entity_poly.pdbx_strand_id
1 'polypeptide(L)'
;VNRVQHGDWRTRSLWTECNPYEPMGHLRGSEIADIVIVGAGFTGLWSAIQLKEADPAIDVVVCEAKVAGYGASGRNGGFAMTMVGRSLADLVRKVGPGRARATHLAMRDTLKEIEKFCIAEGINAAISAPGLLTVSNAPEQDARIASDLRAAERLGLDDFHPQSAAQCQQLVASTRLRCGHFEDDALLVDPAALCWGLRDAARRRGVRIYEQTPVDALVETGSGRVEARTAFGTVLADRALVATNAYAHSIKPLRRFIFTVYAYIVVTEPLSDTQWSRVGWEKRMGIEDKRVMPHFHRPTPDGRILWGGRDAPIAPGGPNPRRDRSRYVFRRLEESFRWTFPQLCDVAIDRGWGGPVCGTLNCFSSVGFLGPSERICYALGYAGHGVGQSHLAAKVVRDLLLDANSELLELPIARKPPIPLPPEPLRSWVLTGSQRLLQRDDDGARTALSRLALRILE
;
A
#
# COMPACT_ATOMS: atom_id res chain seq x y z
N VAL A 1 18.13 2.83 -26.93
CA VAL A 1 16.98 2.00 -26.55
C VAL A 1 17.56 0.84 -25.75
N ASN A 2 17.62 0.98 -24.41
CA ASN A 2 18.09 -0.09 -23.54
C ASN A 2 17.04 -1.20 -23.54
N ARG A 3 17.37 -2.33 -24.14
CA ARG A 3 16.60 -3.58 -24.00
C ARG A 3 16.49 -3.88 -22.50
N VAL A 4 15.27 -3.82 -21.98
CA VAL A 4 14.95 -4.28 -20.63
C VAL A 4 15.25 -5.78 -20.60
N GLN A 5 16.29 -6.19 -19.87
CA GLN A 5 16.55 -7.60 -19.65
C GLN A 5 15.35 -8.21 -18.95
N HIS A 6 14.78 -9.26 -19.56
CA HIS A 6 13.54 -9.93 -19.10
C HIS A 6 13.63 -10.53 -17.67
N GLY A 7 14.78 -10.45 -17.00
CA GLY A 7 15.02 -11.04 -15.69
C GLY A 7 14.87 -10.13 -14.49
N ASP A 8 14.76 -8.79 -14.66
CA ASP A 8 14.93 -7.84 -13.53
C ASP A 8 13.70 -7.75 -12.58
N TRP A 9 12.50 -8.10 -13.03
CA TRP A 9 11.30 -8.02 -12.20
C TRP A 9 11.08 -9.28 -11.34
N ARG A 10 11.51 -10.45 -11.76
CA ARG A 10 11.30 -11.74 -11.07
C ARG A 10 12.03 -11.80 -9.72
N THR A 11 13.20 -11.22 -9.62
CA THR A 11 14.02 -11.22 -8.39
C THR A 11 13.78 -10.03 -7.47
N ARG A 12 12.67 -9.31 -7.62
CA ARG A 12 12.39 -8.09 -6.87
C ARG A 12 11.79 -8.32 -5.49
N SER A 13 11.11 -9.42 -5.28
CA SER A 13 10.57 -9.83 -3.99
C SER A 13 10.45 -11.35 -3.92
N LEU A 14 10.28 -11.89 -2.72
CA LEU A 14 9.92 -13.30 -2.54
C LEU A 14 8.69 -13.68 -3.39
N TRP A 15 7.68 -12.82 -3.39
CA TRP A 15 6.40 -13.04 -4.06
C TRP A 15 6.51 -13.16 -5.57
N THR A 16 7.32 -12.33 -6.20
CA THR A 16 7.50 -12.34 -7.65
C THR A 16 8.40 -13.48 -8.12
N GLU A 17 9.24 -14.02 -7.23
CA GLU A 17 10.11 -15.15 -7.53
C GLU A 17 9.38 -16.49 -7.40
N CYS A 18 8.50 -16.61 -6.39
CA CYS A 18 7.81 -17.87 -6.10
C CYS A 18 6.61 -18.13 -7.01
N ASN A 19 6.10 -17.13 -7.73
CA ASN A 19 4.92 -17.28 -8.57
C ASN A 19 5.27 -17.26 -10.06
N PRO A 20 4.70 -18.19 -10.88
CA PRO A 20 4.87 -18.16 -12.33
C PRO A 20 4.14 -16.95 -12.92
N TYR A 21 4.79 -16.28 -13.88
CA TYR A 21 4.21 -15.14 -14.57
C TYR A 21 4.76 -14.98 -15.98
N GLU A 22 3.85 -14.81 -16.94
CA GLU A 22 4.20 -14.46 -18.31
C GLU A 22 3.71 -13.05 -18.62
N PRO A 23 4.62 -12.13 -18.99
CA PRO A 23 4.26 -10.79 -19.39
C PRO A 23 3.40 -10.78 -20.64
N MET A 24 2.48 -9.84 -20.69
CA MET A 24 1.69 -9.57 -21.89
C MET A 24 2.48 -8.74 -22.90
N GLY A 25 2.03 -8.75 -24.15
CA GLY A 25 2.62 -7.93 -25.20
C GLY A 25 2.45 -6.44 -24.98
N HIS A 26 3.35 -5.65 -25.58
CA HIS A 26 3.24 -4.20 -25.61
C HIS A 26 2.18 -3.75 -26.63
N LEU A 27 1.72 -2.49 -26.48
CA LEU A 27 0.85 -1.81 -27.45
C LEU A 27 1.48 -1.83 -28.86
N ARG A 28 0.66 -1.98 -29.89
CA ARG A 28 1.09 -1.91 -31.27
C ARG A 28 0.14 -1.00 -32.06
N GLY A 29 0.63 0.19 -32.41
CA GLY A 29 -0.16 1.17 -33.14
C GLY A 29 -1.10 1.97 -32.25
N SER A 30 -2.16 2.53 -32.86
CA SER A 30 -3.12 3.40 -32.15
C SER A 30 -4.39 2.64 -31.81
N GLU A 31 -4.90 2.90 -30.61
CA GLU A 31 -6.10 2.31 -30.04
C GLU A 31 -7.09 3.41 -29.64
N ILE A 32 -8.36 3.06 -29.63
CA ILE A 32 -9.45 3.89 -29.08
C ILE A 32 -10.07 3.12 -27.92
N ALA A 33 -10.45 3.84 -26.87
CA ALA A 33 -11.14 3.29 -25.71
C ALA A 33 -12.08 4.35 -25.09
N ASP A 34 -12.97 3.95 -24.21
CA ASP A 34 -13.70 4.89 -23.36
C ASP A 34 -12.81 5.37 -22.22
N ILE A 35 -12.05 4.46 -21.63
CA ILE A 35 -11.16 4.77 -20.51
C ILE A 35 -9.77 4.15 -20.72
N VAL A 36 -8.72 4.98 -20.58
CA VAL A 36 -7.34 4.51 -20.50
C VAL A 36 -6.84 4.59 -19.06
N ILE A 37 -6.29 3.47 -18.56
CA ILE A 37 -5.70 3.36 -17.21
C ILE A 37 -4.19 3.26 -17.35
N VAL A 38 -3.46 4.13 -16.66
CA VAL A 38 -1.99 4.11 -16.61
C VAL A 38 -1.54 3.46 -15.30
N GLY A 39 -0.97 2.26 -15.44
CA GLY A 39 -0.47 1.42 -14.34
C GLY A 39 -1.36 0.22 -14.04
N ALA A 40 -0.74 -0.98 -14.07
CA ALA A 40 -1.37 -2.27 -13.74
C ALA A 40 -0.96 -2.75 -12.33
N GLY A 41 -0.96 -1.85 -11.34
CA GLY A 41 -0.94 -2.21 -9.93
C GLY A 41 -2.35 -2.51 -9.41
N PHE A 42 -2.50 -2.76 -8.11
CA PHE A 42 -3.81 -3.01 -7.50
C PHE A 42 -4.86 -1.96 -7.88
N THR A 43 -4.53 -0.67 -7.77
CA THR A 43 -5.48 0.40 -8.08
C THR A 43 -5.99 0.33 -9.53
N GLY A 44 -5.08 0.20 -10.49
CA GLY A 44 -5.47 0.16 -11.92
C GLY A 44 -6.28 -1.07 -12.26
N LEU A 45 -5.89 -2.24 -11.75
CA LEU A 45 -6.58 -3.50 -12.02
C LEU A 45 -7.95 -3.56 -11.34
N TRP A 46 -8.04 -3.16 -10.06
CA TRP A 46 -9.32 -3.06 -9.38
C TRP A 46 -10.25 -2.06 -10.07
N SER A 47 -9.73 -0.89 -10.50
CA SER A 47 -10.54 0.10 -11.23
C SER A 47 -11.05 -0.46 -12.54
N ALA A 48 -10.22 -1.16 -13.30
CA ALA A 48 -10.64 -1.81 -14.55
C ALA A 48 -11.76 -2.84 -14.30
N ILE A 49 -11.63 -3.67 -13.26
CA ILE A 49 -12.64 -4.66 -12.87
C ILE A 49 -13.93 -3.97 -12.44
N GLN A 50 -13.86 -2.98 -11.55
CA GLN A 50 -15.02 -2.24 -11.04
C GLN A 50 -15.79 -1.49 -12.13
N LEU A 51 -15.08 -0.94 -13.13
CA LEU A 51 -15.70 -0.31 -14.30
C LEU A 51 -16.45 -1.34 -15.15
N LYS A 52 -15.85 -2.49 -15.43
CA LYS A 52 -16.48 -3.59 -16.20
C LYS A 52 -17.63 -4.25 -15.47
N GLU A 53 -17.63 -4.27 -14.14
CA GLU A 53 -18.75 -4.77 -13.33
C GLU A 53 -19.90 -3.79 -13.28
N ALA A 54 -19.62 -2.48 -13.31
CA ALA A 54 -20.66 -1.45 -13.38
C ALA A 54 -21.30 -1.34 -14.78
N ASP A 55 -20.47 -1.42 -15.81
CA ASP A 55 -20.95 -1.44 -17.22
C ASP A 55 -20.05 -2.36 -18.06
N PRO A 56 -20.51 -3.56 -18.40
CA PRO A 56 -19.78 -4.49 -19.25
C PRO A 56 -19.45 -3.97 -20.65
N ALA A 57 -20.17 -2.95 -21.15
CA ALA A 57 -19.95 -2.36 -22.47
C ALA A 57 -18.78 -1.39 -22.51
N ILE A 58 -18.38 -0.79 -21.38
CA ILE A 58 -17.25 0.14 -21.32
C ILE A 58 -15.98 -0.50 -21.85
N ASP A 59 -15.34 0.17 -22.80
CA ASP A 59 -14.07 -0.27 -23.36
C ASP A 59 -12.89 0.31 -22.55
N VAL A 60 -12.13 -0.57 -21.90
CA VAL A 60 -11.03 -0.20 -21.00
C VAL A 60 -9.71 -0.73 -21.52
N VAL A 61 -8.74 0.18 -21.65
CA VAL A 61 -7.33 -0.13 -21.94
C VAL A 61 -6.46 0.18 -20.74
N VAL A 62 -5.59 -0.76 -20.36
CA VAL A 62 -4.58 -0.58 -19.31
C VAL A 62 -3.20 -0.59 -19.94
N CYS A 63 -2.39 0.45 -19.69
CA CYS A 63 -0.99 0.54 -20.09
C CYS A 63 -0.08 0.45 -18.86
N GLU A 64 0.78 -0.57 -18.83
CA GLU A 64 1.75 -0.79 -17.76
C GLU A 64 3.18 -0.65 -18.29
N ALA A 65 4.00 0.14 -17.62
CA ALA A 65 5.35 0.42 -18.07
C ALA A 65 6.29 -0.81 -18.07
N LYS A 66 6.02 -1.76 -17.17
CA LYS A 66 6.84 -2.97 -16.97
C LYS A 66 5.97 -4.22 -17.05
N VAL A 67 5.58 -4.75 -15.91
CA VAL A 67 4.68 -5.89 -15.74
C VAL A 67 3.68 -5.57 -14.65
N ALA A 68 2.51 -6.20 -14.66
CA ALA A 68 1.52 -6.00 -13.62
C ALA A 68 2.13 -6.29 -12.25
N GLY A 69 1.87 -5.40 -11.29
CA GLY A 69 2.44 -5.51 -9.95
C GLY A 69 3.91 -5.12 -9.80
N TYR A 70 4.60 -4.65 -10.85
CA TYR A 70 6.01 -4.24 -10.78
C TYR A 70 6.31 -3.25 -9.65
N GLY A 71 5.41 -2.34 -9.36
CA GLY A 71 5.52 -1.36 -8.29
C GLY A 71 5.33 -1.96 -6.89
N ALA A 72 4.70 -1.20 -6.01
CA ALA A 72 4.42 -1.62 -4.63
C ALA A 72 3.49 -2.84 -4.55
N SER A 73 2.62 -3.06 -5.55
CA SER A 73 1.60 -4.12 -5.53
C SER A 73 2.18 -5.54 -5.51
N GLY A 74 3.33 -5.79 -6.14
CA GLY A 74 3.98 -7.12 -6.11
C GLY A 74 5.10 -7.25 -5.08
N ARG A 75 5.32 -6.25 -4.21
CA ARG A 75 6.50 -6.18 -3.32
C ARG A 75 6.19 -5.85 -1.87
N ASN A 76 4.94 -5.59 -1.53
CA ASN A 76 4.53 -5.22 -0.18
C ASN A 76 4.54 -6.41 0.79
N GLY A 77 4.24 -6.16 2.07
CA GLY A 77 4.18 -7.19 3.11
C GLY A 77 2.95 -8.10 3.05
N GLY A 78 1.97 -7.81 2.17
CA GLY A 78 0.76 -8.60 2.02
C GLY A 78 -0.27 -8.39 3.14
N PHE A 79 -0.33 -7.20 3.72
CA PHE A 79 -1.33 -6.82 4.71
C PHE A 79 -2.47 -6.04 4.05
N ALA A 80 -3.70 -6.54 4.13
CA ALA A 80 -4.90 -5.79 3.86
C ALA A 80 -5.58 -5.47 5.19
N MET A 81 -5.69 -4.18 5.51
CA MET A 81 -6.07 -3.67 6.83
C MET A 81 -7.20 -2.66 6.69
N THR A 82 -7.92 -2.42 7.78
CA THR A 82 -8.98 -1.40 7.85
C THR A 82 -8.43 0.03 7.89
N MET A 83 -7.13 0.19 8.14
CA MET A 83 -6.48 1.48 8.37
C MET A 83 -6.47 2.39 7.13
N VAL A 84 -6.94 3.63 7.35
CA VAL A 84 -6.77 4.77 6.43
C VAL A 84 -6.08 5.90 7.19
N GLY A 85 -4.96 6.38 6.65
CA GLY A 85 -4.11 7.33 7.37
C GLY A 85 -3.10 6.63 8.27
N ARG A 86 -2.88 7.15 9.48
CA ARG A 86 -1.83 6.70 10.41
C ARG A 86 -2.36 5.85 11.57
N SER A 87 -3.57 6.14 12.03
CA SER A 87 -4.26 5.42 13.10
C SER A 87 -5.73 5.80 13.12
N LEU A 88 -6.55 5.01 13.81
CA LEU A 88 -7.97 5.32 13.99
C LEU A 88 -8.18 6.64 14.75
N ALA A 89 -7.39 6.87 15.80
CA ALA A 89 -7.46 8.12 16.57
C ALA A 89 -7.06 9.34 15.73
N ASP A 90 -6.08 9.20 14.83
CA ASP A 90 -5.69 10.23 13.89
C ASP A 90 -6.79 10.52 12.86
N LEU A 91 -7.42 9.48 12.34
CA LEU A 91 -8.56 9.59 11.43
C LEU A 91 -9.71 10.36 12.08
N VAL A 92 -10.10 9.99 13.31
CA VAL A 92 -11.17 10.70 14.06
C VAL A 92 -10.84 12.18 14.22
N ARG A 93 -9.61 12.52 14.56
CA ARG A 93 -9.16 13.90 14.75
C ARG A 93 -9.24 14.73 13.46
N LYS A 94 -8.87 14.15 12.33
CA LYS A 94 -8.79 14.85 11.03
C LYS A 94 -10.12 15.00 10.32
N VAL A 95 -11.01 14.02 10.44
CA VAL A 95 -12.25 14.00 9.63
C VAL A 95 -13.52 13.99 10.46
N GLY A 96 -13.41 13.92 11.79
CA GLY A 96 -14.51 13.80 12.73
C GLY A 96 -15.04 12.37 12.89
N PRO A 97 -15.80 12.09 13.97
CA PRO A 97 -16.18 10.74 14.34
C PRO A 97 -17.10 10.06 13.29
N GLY A 98 -18.06 10.78 12.73
CA GLY A 98 -18.99 10.21 11.75
C GLY A 98 -18.29 9.72 10.48
N ARG A 99 -17.43 10.56 9.87
CA ARG A 99 -16.66 10.18 8.69
C ARG A 99 -15.59 9.12 9.00
N ALA A 100 -14.99 9.16 10.18
CA ALA A 100 -14.02 8.15 10.59
C ALA A 100 -14.68 6.78 10.70
N ARG A 101 -15.88 6.70 11.34
CA ARG A 101 -16.66 5.47 11.42
C ARG A 101 -17.07 4.95 10.04
N ALA A 102 -17.61 5.81 9.19
CA ALA A 102 -18.00 5.44 7.83
C ALA A 102 -16.79 4.89 7.03
N THR A 103 -15.62 5.53 7.15
CA THR A 103 -14.39 5.09 6.49
C THR A 103 -13.93 3.72 6.99
N HIS A 104 -13.95 3.49 8.31
CA HIS A 104 -13.56 2.20 8.90
C HIS A 104 -14.50 1.08 8.45
N LEU A 105 -15.82 1.30 8.49
CA LEU A 105 -16.79 0.32 8.04
C LEU A 105 -16.66 0.02 6.53
N ALA A 106 -16.46 1.04 5.70
CA ALA A 106 -16.22 0.86 4.27
C ALA A 106 -14.93 0.03 4.01
N MET A 107 -13.91 0.17 4.85
CA MET A 107 -12.71 -0.66 4.77
C MET A 107 -12.96 -2.10 5.23
N ARG A 108 -13.73 -2.32 6.30
CA ARG A 108 -14.15 -3.68 6.73
C ARG A 108 -14.89 -4.42 5.60
N ASP A 109 -15.84 -3.73 4.96
CA ASP A 109 -16.57 -4.30 3.81
C ASP A 109 -15.64 -4.56 2.63
N THR A 110 -14.71 -3.65 2.37
CA THR A 110 -13.66 -3.82 1.35
C THR A 110 -12.85 -5.10 1.54
N LEU A 111 -12.44 -5.44 2.77
CA LEU A 111 -11.67 -6.65 3.03
C LEU A 111 -12.50 -7.91 2.72
N LYS A 112 -13.77 -7.92 3.12
CA LYS A 112 -14.70 -9.02 2.82
C LYS A 112 -14.97 -9.16 1.31
N GLU A 113 -15.08 -8.03 0.60
CA GLU A 113 -15.24 -8.01 -0.85
C GLU A 113 -14.02 -8.57 -1.57
N ILE A 114 -12.79 -8.20 -1.14
CA ILE A 114 -11.54 -8.74 -1.70
C ILE A 114 -11.49 -10.27 -1.53
N GLU A 115 -11.78 -10.78 -0.34
CA GLU A 115 -11.78 -12.22 -0.07
C GLU A 115 -12.81 -12.95 -0.94
N LYS A 116 -14.06 -12.48 -0.96
CA LYS A 116 -15.13 -13.03 -1.79
C LYS A 116 -14.78 -13.02 -3.27
N PHE A 117 -14.23 -11.92 -3.77
CA PHE A 117 -13.81 -11.80 -5.15
C PHE A 117 -12.74 -12.83 -5.51
N CYS A 118 -11.72 -12.98 -4.67
CA CYS A 118 -10.65 -13.94 -4.92
C CYS A 118 -11.17 -15.39 -4.93
N ILE A 119 -12.10 -15.74 -4.05
CA ILE A 119 -12.76 -17.06 -4.04
C ILE A 119 -13.55 -17.26 -5.34
N ALA A 120 -14.39 -16.29 -5.72
CA ALA A 120 -15.23 -16.37 -6.91
C ALA A 120 -14.41 -16.46 -8.21
N GLU A 121 -13.28 -15.77 -8.29
CA GLU A 121 -12.40 -15.77 -9.47
C GLU A 121 -11.35 -16.89 -9.47
N GLY A 122 -11.28 -17.69 -8.41
CA GLY A 122 -10.28 -18.74 -8.27
C GLY A 122 -8.85 -18.20 -8.14
N ILE A 123 -8.67 -17.01 -7.55
CA ILE A 123 -7.36 -16.38 -7.35
C ILE A 123 -6.68 -17.00 -6.14
N ASN A 124 -5.65 -17.81 -6.38
CA ASN A 124 -4.84 -18.40 -5.32
C ASN A 124 -3.78 -17.41 -4.82
N ALA A 125 -4.19 -16.44 -4.05
CA ALA A 125 -3.31 -15.44 -3.42
C ALA A 125 -2.97 -15.77 -1.96
N ALA A 126 -3.06 -17.04 -1.55
CA ALA A 126 -2.84 -17.49 -0.17
C ALA A 126 -3.54 -16.60 0.86
N ILE A 127 -4.78 -16.18 0.57
CA ILE A 127 -5.56 -15.31 1.45
C ILE A 127 -5.88 -16.04 2.74
N SER A 128 -5.64 -15.36 3.85
CA SER A 128 -6.08 -15.78 5.18
C SER A 128 -6.57 -14.58 5.98
N ALA A 129 -7.50 -14.80 6.90
CA ALA A 129 -8.09 -13.77 7.77
C ALA A 129 -7.74 -14.04 9.25
N PRO A 130 -6.45 -14.02 9.63
CA PRO A 130 -6.04 -14.34 11.00
C PRO A 130 -6.15 -13.16 11.96
N GLY A 131 -6.58 -11.98 11.48
CA GLY A 131 -6.56 -10.74 12.22
C GLY A 131 -5.20 -10.05 12.26
N LEU A 132 -5.14 -8.93 12.98
CA LEU A 132 -3.96 -8.10 13.17
C LEU A 132 -3.75 -7.82 14.65
N LEU A 133 -2.54 -8.06 15.15
CA LEU A 133 -2.11 -7.66 16.48
C LEU A 133 -1.24 -6.40 16.38
N THR A 134 -1.76 -5.27 16.84
CA THR A 134 -0.97 -4.04 16.98
C THR A 134 -0.40 -3.97 18.39
N VAL A 135 0.93 -3.84 18.53
CA VAL A 135 1.62 -3.94 19.81
C VAL A 135 2.41 -2.68 20.17
N SER A 136 2.66 -2.52 21.46
CA SER A 136 3.61 -1.56 22.01
C SER A 136 4.90 -2.28 22.43
N ASN A 137 6.04 -1.67 22.10
CA ASN A 137 7.37 -2.10 22.50
C ASN A 137 8.06 -1.08 23.44
N ALA A 138 7.42 0.08 23.66
CA ALA A 138 7.98 1.15 24.47
C ALA A 138 6.83 1.97 25.13
N PRO A 139 7.06 2.60 26.30
CA PRO A 139 6.03 3.35 27.03
C PRO A 139 5.31 4.43 26.19
N GLU A 140 6.01 5.05 25.24
CA GLU A 140 5.44 6.08 24.36
C GLU A 140 4.37 5.51 23.44
N GLN A 141 4.48 4.25 23.07
CA GLN A 141 3.54 3.54 22.20
C GLN A 141 2.30 3.10 22.99
N ASP A 142 2.40 2.86 24.30
CA ASP A 142 1.26 2.50 25.15
C ASP A 142 0.15 3.55 25.06
N ALA A 143 0.53 4.83 25.08
CA ALA A 143 -0.42 5.94 24.96
C ALA A 143 -1.11 5.99 23.57
N ARG A 144 -0.41 5.60 22.51
CA ARG A 144 -0.96 5.52 21.15
C ARG A 144 -1.95 4.35 21.03
N ILE A 145 -1.64 3.18 21.61
CA ILE A 145 -2.56 2.03 21.71
C ILE A 145 -3.83 2.46 22.45
N ALA A 146 -3.70 3.05 23.64
CA ALA A 146 -4.83 3.51 24.42
C ALA A 146 -5.67 4.57 23.68
N SER A 147 -5.06 5.40 22.83
CA SER A 147 -5.75 6.38 22.02
C SER A 147 -6.62 5.74 20.94
N ASP A 148 -6.13 4.70 20.28
CA ASP A 148 -6.91 3.98 19.25
C ASP A 148 -8.06 3.19 19.88
N LEU A 149 -7.84 2.54 21.04
CA LEU A 149 -8.90 1.85 21.77
C LEU A 149 -10.05 2.81 22.21
N ARG A 150 -9.69 3.98 22.74
CA ARG A 150 -10.70 5.01 23.04
C ARG A 150 -11.42 5.54 21.81
N ALA A 151 -10.72 5.64 20.68
CA ALA A 151 -11.36 6.03 19.43
C ALA A 151 -12.34 4.95 18.94
N ALA A 152 -11.97 3.68 19.00
CA ALA A 152 -12.83 2.55 18.65
C ALA A 152 -14.08 2.50 19.52
N GLU A 153 -13.94 2.61 20.84
CA GLU A 153 -15.04 2.67 21.80
C GLU A 153 -15.99 3.84 21.49
N ARG A 154 -15.43 5.05 21.28
CA ARG A 154 -16.19 6.26 20.93
C ARG A 154 -16.97 6.12 19.63
N LEU A 155 -16.46 5.36 18.67
CA LEU A 155 -17.10 5.10 17.39
C LEU A 155 -18.09 3.92 17.45
N GLY A 156 -18.17 3.20 18.57
CA GLY A 156 -18.98 1.98 18.68
C GLY A 156 -18.51 0.87 17.75
N LEU A 157 -17.18 0.70 17.63
CA LEU A 157 -16.57 -0.39 16.88
C LEU A 157 -16.33 -1.59 17.81
N ASP A 158 -16.66 -2.78 17.35
CA ASP A 158 -16.61 -4.03 18.10
C ASP A 158 -15.45 -4.95 17.72
N ASP A 159 -14.63 -4.53 16.77
CA ASP A 159 -13.53 -5.29 16.19
C ASP A 159 -12.14 -4.98 16.80
N PHE A 160 -12.08 -4.08 17.81
CA PHE A 160 -10.85 -3.74 18.53
C PHE A 160 -10.84 -4.35 19.94
N HIS A 161 -9.97 -5.32 20.17
CA HIS A 161 -9.89 -6.03 21.46
C HIS A 161 -8.60 -5.67 22.19
N PRO A 162 -8.66 -5.02 23.35
CA PRO A 162 -7.45 -4.67 24.12
C PRO A 162 -6.70 -5.92 24.56
N GLN A 163 -5.38 -5.85 24.50
CA GLN A 163 -4.47 -6.93 24.89
C GLN A 163 -3.48 -6.44 25.94
N SER A 164 -3.47 -7.10 27.12
CA SER A 164 -2.42 -6.91 28.13
C SER A 164 -1.08 -7.50 27.67
N ALA A 165 0.00 -7.19 28.37
CA ALA A 165 1.31 -7.77 28.10
C ALA A 165 1.27 -9.31 28.12
N ALA A 166 0.60 -9.90 29.09
CA ALA A 166 0.46 -11.36 29.21
C ALA A 166 -0.30 -11.95 28.01
N GLN A 167 -1.39 -11.32 27.57
CA GLN A 167 -2.16 -11.77 26.41
C GLN A 167 -1.36 -11.63 25.11
N CYS A 168 -0.63 -10.51 24.91
CA CYS A 168 0.26 -10.38 23.76
C CYS A 168 1.32 -11.49 23.73
N GLN A 169 1.93 -11.80 24.88
CA GLN A 169 2.97 -12.83 25.02
C GLN A 169 2.40 -14.25 24.84
N GLN A 170 1.14 -14.49 25.17
CA GLN A 170 0.44 -15.75 24.86
C GLN A 170 0.19 -15.93 23.36
N LEU A 171 -0.07 -14.82 22.64
CA LEU A 171 -0.27 -14.85 21.19
C LEU A 171 1.06 -15.02 20.44
N VAL A 172 2.14 -14.42 20.96
CA VAL A 172 3.49 -14.50 20.39
C VAL A 172 4.50 -14.39 21.51
N ALA A 173 5.34 -15.40 21.67
CA ALA A 173 6.33 -15.47 22.74
C ALA A 173 7.47 -14.45 22.56
N SER A 174 7.20 -13.21 22.94
CA SER A 174 8.21 -12.14 22.97
C SER A 174 8.03 -11.29 24.22
N THR A 175 9.06 -11.24 25.07
CA THR A 175 9.08 -10.41 26.27
C THR A 175 9.17 -8.90 25.99
N ARG A 176 9.31 -8.52 24.72
CA ARG A 176 9.36 -7.12 24.29
C ARG A 176 7.97 -6.49 24.14
N LEU A 177 6.92 -7.31 24.08
CA LEU A 177 5.55 -6.85 23.91
C LEU A 177 4.97 -6.40 25.25
N ARG A 178 4.49 -5.16 25.31
CA ARG A 178 3.99 -4.50 26.54
C ARG A 178 2.48 -4.51 26.67
N CYS A 179 1.80 -4.08 25.62
CA CYS A 179 0.35 -4.11 25.48
C CYS A 179 0.00 -4.00 24.00
N GLY A 180 -1.27 -4.13 23.66
CA GLY A 180 -1.71 -4.02 22.27
C GLY A 180 -3.22 -3.95 22.14
N HIS A 181 -3.66 -4.02 20.90
CA HIS A 181 -5.02 -4.39 20.55
C HIS A 181 -4.99 -5.40 19.39
N PHE A 182 -5.98 -6.25 19.37
CA PHE A 182 -6.23 -7.19 18.28
C PHE A 182 -7.40 -6.68 17.46
N GLU A 183 -7.25 -6.67 16.13
CA GLU A 183 -8.32 -6.38 15.17
C GLU A 183 -8.71 -7.66 14.45
N ASP A 184 -10.01 -7.96 14.41
CA ASP A 184 -10.52 -9.17 13.76
C ASP A 184 -10.43 -9.07 12.23
N ASP A 185 -10.73 -7.88 11.70
CA ASP A 185 -10.81 -7.64 10.26
C ASP A 185 -9.45 -7.23 9.66
N ALA A 186 -8.62 -8.23 9.36
CA ALA A 186 -7.39 -8.07 8.57
C ALA A 186 -7.11 -9.31 7.76
N LEU A 187 -6.64 -9.11 6.51
CA LEU A 187 -6.22 -10.19 5.63
C LEU A 187 -4.71 -10.20 5.44
N LEU A 188 -4.16 -11.39 5.34
CA LEU A 188 -2.82 -11.64 4.84
C LEU A 188 -2.92 -12.27 3.46
N VAL A 189 -2.14 -11.75 2.50
CA VAL A 189 -2.17 -12.20 1.10
C VAL A 189 -0.77 -12.39 0.54
N ASP A 190 -0.63 -13.19 -0.51
CA ASP A 190 0.49 -13.09 -1.45
C ASP A 190 0.18 -11.94 -2.43
N PRO A 191 0.89 -10.81 -2.34
CA PRO A 191 0.54 -9.62 -3.11
C PRO A 191 0.84 -9.75 -4.62
N ALA A 192 1.82 -10.56 -5.02
CA ALA A 192 2.09 -10.78 -6.44
C ALA A 192 1.03 -11.68 -7.06
N ALA A 193 0.70 -12.79 -6.40
CA ALA A 193 -0.36 -13.70 -6.83
C ALA A 193 -1.73 -12.99 -6.90
N LEU A 194 -2.05 -12.15 -5.91
CA LEU A 194 -3.25 -11.31 -5.95
C LEU A 194 -3.24 -10.38 -7.17
N CYS A 195 -2.16 -9.65 -7.40
CA CYS A 195 -2.08 -8.69 -8.51
C CYS A 195 -2.21 -9.38 -9.87
N TRP A 196 -1.58 -10.54 -10.04
CA TRP A 196 -1.63 -11.29 -11.29
C TRP A 196 -2.97 -11.96 -11.51
N GLY A 197 -3.60 -12.46 -10.43
CA GLY A 197 -4.98 -12.95 -10.48
C GLY A 197 -5.97 -11.85 -10.90
N LEU A 198 -5.80 -10.63 -10.37
CA LEU A 198 -6.61 -9.47 -10.79
C LEU A 198 -6.40 -9.10 -12.27
N ARG A 199 -5.15 -9.15 -12.76
CA ARG A 199 -4.87 -8.96 -14.19
C ARG A 199 -5.67 -9.94 -15.04
N ASP A 200 -5.65 -11.20 -14.68
CA ASP A 200 -6.33 -12.24 -15.43
C ASP A 200 -7.85 -12.11 -15.32
N ALA A 201 -8.38 -11.75 -14.15
CA ALA A 201 -9.80 -11.45 -13.95
C ALA A 201 -10.26 -10.23 -14.79
N ALA A 202 -9.44 -9.18 -14.88
CA ALA A 202 -9.72 -8.03 -15.74
C ALA A 202 -9.76 -8.43 -17.23
N ARG A 203 -8.79 -9.26 -17.66
CA ARG A 203 -8.76 -9.80 -19.04
C ARG A 203 -10.00 -10.62 -19.37
N ARG A 204 -10.44 -11.51 -18.48
CA ARG A 204 -11.68 -12.29 -18.71
C ARG A 204 -12.91 -11.42 -18.90
N ARG A 205 -12.90 -10.19 -18.34
CA ARG A 205 -13.95 -9.19 -18.52
C ARG A 205 -13.78 -8.32 -19.79
N GLY A 206 -12.80 -8.65 -20.64
CA GLY A 206 -12.55 -7.94 -21.89
C GLY A 206 -11.69 -6.68 -21.75
N VAL A 207 -11.02 -6.46 -20.60
CA VAL A 207 -10.04 -5.37 -20.48
C VAL A 207 -8.81 -5.67 -21.32
N ARG A 208 -8.40 -4.73 -22.18
CA ARG A 208 -7.17 -4.80 -22.97
C ARG A 208 -6.00 -4.31 -22.12
N ILE A 209 -5.02 -5.18 -21.87
CA ILE A 209 -3.87 -4.86 -21.01
C ILE A 209 -2.60 -4.97 -21.84
N TYR A 210 -1.80 -3.90 -21.85
CA TYR A 210 -0.53 -3.81 -22.53
C TYR A 210 0.58 -3.58 -21.49
N GLU A 211 1.45 -4.55 -21.34
CA GLU A 211 2.66 -4.45 -20.52
C GLU A 211 3.84 -3.96 -21.35
N GLN A 212 4.94 -3.59 -20.69
CA GLN A 212 6.12 -3.01 -21.35
C GLN A 212 5.75 -1.80 -22.22
N THR A 213 4.70 -1.10 -21.84
CA THR A 213 4.10 0.03 -22.53
C THR A 213 4.09 1.27 -21.62
N PRO A 214 5.25 1.91 -21.42
CA PRO A 214 5.32 3.15 -20.65
C PRO A 214 4.53 4.27 -21.35
N VAL A 215 3.66 4.92 -20.59
CA VAL A 215 2.98 6.14 -21.05
C VAL A 215 3.90 7.32 -20.75
N ASP A 216 4.37 7.98 -21.80
CA ASP A 216 5.29 9.10 -21.72
C ASP A 216 4.55 10.42 -21.43
N ALA A 217 3.32 10.56 -21.93
CA ALA A 217 2.48 11.73 -21.73
C ALA A 217 0.98 11.37 -21.75
N LEU A 218 0.21 12.10 -20.94
CA LEU A 218 -1.24 12.20 -21.03
C LEU A 218 -1.59 13.63 -21.47
N VAL A 219 -2.26 13.78 -22.60
CA VAL A 219 -2.55 15.08 -23.20
C VAL A 219 -4.05 15.18 -23.50
N GLU A 220 -4.71 16.22 -23.00
CA GLU A 220 -6.06 16.54 -23.42
C GLU A 220 -6.03 17.10 -24.84
N THR A 221 -6.86 16.55 -25.70
CA THR A 221 -6.96 16.97 -27.10
C THR A 221 -7.99 18.08 -27.28
N GLY A 222 -7.90 18.82 -28.36
CA GLY A 222 -8.89 19.85 -28.70
C GLY A 222 -10.32 19.29 -28.93
N SER A 223 -10.45 17.97 -29.13
CA SER A 223 -11.76 17.29 -29.23
C SER A 223 -12.35 16.90 -27.86
N GLY A 224 -11.73 17.28 -26.76
CA GLY A 224 -12.20 16.94 -25.40
C GLY A 224 -11.96 15.50 -25.00
N ARG A 225 -10.99 14.81 -25.61
CA ARG A 225 -10.53 13.47 -25.25
C ARG A 225 -9.14 13.51 -24.63
N VAL A 226 -8.67 12.38 -24.11
CA VAL A 226 -7.33 12.21 -23.58
C VAL A 226 -6.52 11.27 -24.46
N GLU A 227 -5.34 11.69 -24.85
CA GLU A 227 -4.38 10.89 -25.59
C GLU A 227 -3.26 10.41 -24.65
N ALA A 228 -3.13 9.11 -24.46
CA ALA A 228 -2.01 8.47 -23.79
C ALA A 228 -0.96 8.12 -24.84
N ARG A 229 0.21 8.80 -24.79
CA ARG A 229 1.31 8.64 -25.75
C ARG A 229 2.33 7.65 -25.21
N THR A 230 2.71 6.71 -26.07
CA THR A 230 3.76 5.72 -25.79
C THR A 230 4.76 5.67 -26.94
N ALA A 231 5.91 5.04 -26.72
CA ALA A 231 6.86 4.79 -27.82
C ALA A 231 6.35 3.79 -28.88
N PHE A 232 5.24 3.08 -28.61
CA PHE A 232 4.71 2.01 -29.48
C PHE A 232 3.40 2.41 -30.19
N GLY A 233 2.86 3.58 -29.87
CA GLY A 233 1.59 4.07 -30.38
C GLY A 233 0.84 4.92 -29.35
N THR A 234 -0.42 5.16 -29.59
CA THR A 234 -1.26 6.01 -28.73
C THR A 234 -2.55 5.31 -28.35
N VAL A 235 -3.10 5.66 -27.19
CA VAL A 235 -4.48 5.32 -26.82
C VAL A 235 -5.26 6.60 -26.67
N LEU A 236 -6.29 6.77 -27.51
CA LEU A 236 -7.22 7.90 -27.47
C LEU A 236 -8.46 7.48 -26.68
N ALA A 237 -8.74 8.13 -25.55
CA ALA A 237 -9.85 7.78 -24.69
C ALA A 237 -10.67 9.00 -24.27
N ASP A 238 -11.92 8.79 -23.84
CA ASP A 238 -12.76 9.86 -23.32
C ASP A 238 -12.29 10.34 -21.96
N ARG A 239 -11.81 9.42 -21.13
CA ARG A 239 -11.25 9.69 -19.81
C ARG A 239 -9.99 8.85 -19.54
N ALA A 240 -9.17 9.28 -18.60
CA ALA A 240 -7.98 8.57 -18.19
C ALA A 240 -7.92 8.41 -16.65
N LEU A 241 -7.31 7.31 -16.19
CA LEU A 241 -6.93 7.11 -14.80
C LEU A 241 -5.41 7.03 -14.66
N VAL A 242 -4.83 7.84 -13.79
CA VAL A 242 -3.43 7.70 -13.32
C VAL A 242 -3.41 6.85 -12.05
N ALA A 243 -2.99 5.59 -12.17
CA ALA A 243 -2.90 4.60 -11.10
C ALA A 243 -1.46 4.19 -10.78
N THR A 244 -0.51 5.11 -10.96
CA THR A 244 0.93 4.84 -10.89
C THR A 244 1.55 5.09 -9.51
N ASN A 245 0.77 5.52 -8.53
CA ASN A 245 1.15 5.76 -7.13
C ASN A 245 2.51 6.50 -7.02
N ALA A 246 3.59 5.90 -6.49
CA ALA A 246 4.89 6.55 -6.34
C ALA A 246 5.50 6.99 -7.68
N TYR A 247 5.20 6.30 -8.78
CA TYR A 247 5.68 6.64 -10.12
C TYR A 247 4.95 7.85 -10.71
N ALA A 248 3.83 8.32 -10.12
CA ALA A 248 3.19 9.58 -10.47
C ALA A 248 4.11 10.80 -10.23
N HIS A 249 5.28 10.60 -9.60
CA HIS A 249 6.34 11.60 -9.51
C HIS A 249 6.82 12.11 -10.89
N SER A 250 6.72 11.30 -11.94
CA SER A 250 7.02 11.72 -13.32
C SER A 250 5.95 12.64 -13.93
N ILE A 251 4.74 12.64 -13.39
CA ILE A 251 3.61 13.43 -13.87
C ILE A 251 3.63 14.81 -13.20
N LYS A 252 3.99 15.84 -13.97
CA LYS A 252 4.23 17.20 -13.44
C LYS A 252 3.16 17.73 -12.48
N PRO A 253 1.84 17.66 -12.79
CA PRO A 253 0.81 18.16 -11.88
C PRO A 253 0.76 17.41 -10.53
N LEU A 254 1.05 16.10 -10.51
CA LEU A 254 0.97 15.27 -9.31
C LEU A 254 2.22 15.34 -8.45
N ARG A 255 3.40 15.58 -9.05
CA ARG A 255 4.70 15.61 -8.36
C ARG A 255 4.73 16.55 -7.14
N ARG A 256 3.98 17.64 -7.18
CA ARG A 256 3.94 18.62 -6.08
C ARG A 256 3.18 18.15 -4.85
N PHE A 257 2.39 17.09 -4.95
CA PHE A 257 1.51 16.59 -3.89
C PHE A 257 2.06 15.35 -3.18
N ILE A 258 3.09 14.73 -3.74
CA ILE A 258 3.60 13.45 -3.27
C ILE A 258 5.10 13.51 -2.99
N PHE A 259 5.51 12.62 -2.09
CA PHE A 259 6.92 12.28 -1.90
C PHE A 259 7.08 10.77 -1.91
N THR A 260 8.30 10.33 -2.19
CA THR A 260 8.62 8.90 -2.23
C THR A 260 9.48 8.54 -1.02
N VAL A 261 9.08 7.50 -0.30
CA VAL A 261 9.93 6.79 0.67
C VAL A 261 10.21 5.39 0.15
N TYR A 262 11.29 4.78 0.63
CA TYR A 262 11.59 3.37 0.34
C TYR A 262 11.32 2.52 1.56
N ALA A 263 10.29 1.67 1.50
CA ALA A 263 10.08 0.63 2.49
C ALA A 263 10.91 -0.61 2.15
N TYR A 264 11.43 -1.27 3.19
CA TYR A 264 12.27 -2.46 3.05
C TYR A 264 11.72 -3.61 3.88
N ILE A 265 11.98 -4.82 3.39
CA ILE A 265 11.57 -6.07 3.97
C ILE A 265 12.76 -7.03 3.94
N VAL A 266 12.91 -7.80 4.99
CA VAL A 266 13.74 -9.01 5.03
C VAL A 266 12.85 -10.21 5.31
N VAL A 267 13.28 -11.39 4.90
CA VAL A 267 12.58 -12.65 5.18
C VAL A 267 13.59 -13.68 5.65
N THR A 268 13.19 -14.48 6.63
CA THR A 268 14.00 -15.58 7.17
C THR A 268 14.04 -16.75 6.18
N GLU A 269 14.91 -17.70 6.42
CA GLU A 269 14.72 -19.08 5.95
C GLU A 269 13.43 -19.66 6.54
N PRO A 270 12.83 -20.70 5.93
CA PRO A 270 11.70 -21.40 6.53
C PRO A 270 12.07 -21.91 7.94
N LEU A 271 11.19 -21.67 8.91
CA LEU A 271 11.38 -22.14 10.27
C LEU A 271 10.98 -23.61 10.39
N SER A 272 11.75 -24.37 11.15
CA SER A 272 11.36 -25.71 11.58
C SER A 272 10.23 -25.67 12.63
N ASP A 273 9.56 -26.80 12.84
CA ASP A 273 8.50 -26.91 13.86
C ASP A 273 9.01 -26.54 15.25
N THR A 274 10.24 -26.93 15.58
CA THR A 274 10.89 -26.57 16.85
C THR A 274 11.09 -25.05 16.97
N GLN A 275 11.48 -24.38 15.89
CA GLN A 275 11.64 -22.93 15.89
C GLN A 275 10.29 -22.22 16.00
N TRP A 276 9.25 -22.71 15.32
CA TRP A 276 7.88 -22.22 15.48
C TRP A 276 7.36 -22.38 16.89
N SER A 277 7.60 -23.52 17.54
CA SER A 277 7.20 -23.77 18.93
C SER A 277 7.85 -22.78 19.90
N ARG A 278 9.11 -22.37 19.65
CA ARG A 278 9.79 -21.33 20.45
C ARG A 278 9.15 -19.94 20.33
N VAL A 279 8.49 -19.63 19.23
CA VAL A 279 7.79 -18.35 19.01
C VAL A 279 6.36 -18.38 19.53
N GLY A 280 5.72 -19.55 19.56
CA GLY A 280 4.33 -19.72 20.00
C GLY A 280 3.30 -18.91 19.20
N TRP A 281 3.55 -18.67 17.91
CA TRP A 281 2.72 -17.81 17.04
C TRP A 281 1.69 -18.66 16.27
N GLU A 282 0.78 -19.28 17.01
CA GLU A 282 -0.15 -20.28 16.46
C GLU A 282 -1.19 -19.69 15.53
N LYS A 283 -1.78 -18.54 15.87
CA LYS A 283 -2.78 -17.85 15.04
C LYS A 283 -2.25 -17.35 13.72
N ARG A 284 -0.93 -17.25 13.54
CA ARG A 284 -0.29 -16.78 12.30
C ARG A 284 -0.78 -15.40 11.82
N MET A 285 -1.35 -14.59 12.73
CA MET A 285 -1.84 -13.23 12.43
C MET A 285 -0.71 -12.31 11.99
N GLY A 286 -1.06 -11.21 11.33
CA GLY A 286 -0.16 -10.10 11.12
C GLY A 286 0.15 -9.37 12.43
N ILE A 287 1.33 -8.82 12.55
CA ILE A 287 1.71 -8.00 13.70
C ILE A 287 2.32 -6.69 13.19
N GLU A 288 1.95 -5.57 13.81
CA GLU A 288 2.65 -4.30 13.67
C GLU A 288 2.94 -3.68 15.03
N ASP A 289 4.01 -2.88 15.14
CA ASP A 289 4.24 -2.11 16.35
C ASP A 289 3.68 -0.67 16.20
N LYS A 290 3.43 -0.01 17.33
CA LYS A 290 2.80 1.31 17.37
C LYS A 290 3.82 2.46 17.32
N ARG A 291 4.95 2.28 16.62
CA ARG A 291 5.84 3.37 16.24
C ARG A 291 5.15 4.32 15.25
N VAL A 292 5.66 5.52 15.11
CA VAL A 292 5.22 6.44 14.05
C VAL A 292 5.58 5.89 12.67
N MET A 293 6.73 5.20 12.59
CA MET A 293 7.15 4.40 11.45
C MET A 293 7.23 2.94 11.89
N PRO A 294 6.14 2.17 11.73
CA PRO A 294 6.03 0.86 12.35
C PRO A 294 6.96 -0.18 11.72
N HIS A 295 7.36 -1.17 12.53
CA HIS A 295 7.69 -2.46 11.99
C HIS A 295 6.40 -3.26 11.79
N PHE A 296 6.37 -4.03 10.73
CA PHE A 296 5.33 -5.02 10.47
C PHE A 296 5.96 -6.37 10.18
N HIS A 297 5.33 -7.42 10.66
CA HIS A 297 5.84 -8.77 10.46
C HIS A 297 4.72 -9.79 10.44
N ARG A 298 4.94 -10.86 9.70
CA ARG A 298 3.97 -11.94 9.52
C ARG A 298 4.65 -13.25 9.11
N PRO A 299 4.01 -14.38 9.36
CA PRO A 299 4.36 -15.63 8.69
C PRO A 299 4.06 -15.58 7.19
N THR A 300 4.87 -16.25 6.40
CA THR A 300 4.59 -16.52 4.98
C THR A 300 3.99 -17.92 4.82
N PRO A 301 3.28 -18.22 3.71
CA PRO A 301 2.71 -19.53 3.49
C PRO A 301 3.72 -20.68 3.51
N ASP A 302 4.96 -20.41 3.11
CA ASP A 302 6.07 -21.39 3.10
C ASP A 302 6.86 -21.46 4.44
N GLY A 303 6.30 -20.90 5.52
CA GLY A 303 6.83 -21.07 6.87
C GLY A 303 7.99 -20.14 7.25
N ARG A 304 8.14 -18.99 6.60
CA ARG A 304 9.13 -17.96 6.95
C ARG A 304 8.52 -16.88 7.82
N ILE A 305 9.33 -16.05 8.43
CA ILE A 305 8.91 -14.77 9.02
C ILE A 305 9.37 -13.64 8.09
N LEU A 306 8.40 -12.88 7.60
CA LEU A 306 8.61 -11.62 6.89
C LEU A 306 8.69 -10.49 7.90
N TRP A 307 9.71 -9.63 7.82
CA TRP A 307 9.96 -8.51 8.71
C TRP A 307 10.27 -7.25 7.93
N GLY A 308 9.49 -6.20 8.11
CA GLY A 308 9.66 -4.94 7.37
C GLY A 308 9.36 -3.69 8.18
N GLY A 309 9.55 -2.54 7.56
CA GLY A 309 9.16 -1.25 8.13
C GLY A 309 10.28 -0.37 8.63
N ARG A 310 9.96 0.54 9.52
CA ARG A 310 10.75 1.54 10.24
C ARG A 310 11.64 2.45 9.37
N ASP A 311 12.81 2.01 8.96
CA ASP A 311 13.78 2.84 8.24
C ASP A 311 13.39 2.98 6.76
N ALA A 312 12.40 3.84 6.49
CA ALA A 312 11.88 4.13 5.16
C ALA A 312 12.44 5.48 4.64
N PRO A 313 13.70 5.51 4.14
CA PRO A 313 14.35 6.76 3.77
C PRO A 313 13.59 7.50 2.66
N ILE A 314 13.55 8.82 2.78
CA ILE A 314 13.05 9.70 1.73
C ILE A 314 13.90 9.53 0.47
N ALA A 315 13.24 9.46 -0.68
CA ALA A 315 13.88 9.36 -1.99
C ALA A 315 13.63 10.62 -2.82
N PRO A 316 14.49 11.63 -2.70
CA PRO A 316 14.44 12.80 -3.58
C PRO A 316 14.52 12.38 -5.05
N GLY A 317 13.72 13.02 -5.90
CA GLY A 317 13.66 12.67 -7.32
C GLY A 317 12.78 11.46 -7.67
N GLY A 318 12.11 10.84 -6.68
CA GLY A 318 11.13 9.76 -6.90
C GLY A 318 11.74 8.36 -6.97
N PRO A 319 11.02 7.39 -7.55
CA PRO A 319 11.44 5.99 -7.64
C PRO A 319 12.76 5.81 -8.41
N ASN A 320 13.68 5.03 -7.82
CA ASN A 320 14.96 4.67 -8.42
C ASN A 320 15.31 3.21 -8.08
N PRO A 321 15.40 2.30 -9.05
CA PRO A 321 15.70 0.88 -8.82
C PRO A 321 17.01 0.60 -8.06
N ARG A 322 17.99 1.51 -8.12
CA ARG A 322 19.23 1.38 -7.34
C ARG A 322 19.01 1.44 -5.83
N ARG A 323 17.84 1.95 -5.38
CA ARG A 323 17.44 2.02 -3.98
C ARG A 323 16.65 0.79 -3.52
N ASP A 324 16.29 -0.14 -4.41
CA ASP A 324 15.52 -1.34 -4.06
C ASP A 324 16.28 -2.28 -3.11
N ARG A 325 17.58 -2.08 -2.94
CA ARG A 325 18.43 -2.86 -2.01
C ARG A 325 19.28 -1.93 -1.16
N SER A 326 19.25 -2.13 0.16
CA SER A 326 20.05 -1.37 1.12
C SER A 326 20.59 -2.31 2.20
N ARG A 327 21.88 -2.67 2.11
CA ARG A 327 22.54 -3.50 3.12
C ARG A 327 22.44 -2.90 4.53
N TYR A 328 22.50 -1.58 4.62
CA TYR A 328 22.37 -0.86 5.88
C TYR A 328 20.99 -1.09 6.52
N VAL A 329 19.90 -0.91 5.74
CA VAL A 329 18.54 -1.08 6.25
C VAL A 329 18.25 -2.55 6.54
N PHE A 330 18.68 -3.48 5.68
CA PHE A 330 18.50 -4.92 5.93
C PHE A 330 19.14 -5.37 7.24
N ARG A 331 20.37 -4.92 7.55
CA ARG A 331 21.00 -5.21 8.83
C ARG A 331 20.20 -4.66 10.02
N ARG A 332 19.66 -3.44 9.92
CA ARG A 332 18.83 -2.87 10.98
C ARG A 332 17.51 -3.62 11.16
N LEU A 333 16.90 -4.09 10.09
CA LEU A 333 15.72 -4.96 10.16
C LEU A 333 16.07 -6.29 10.84
N GLU A 334 17.19 -6.91 10.50
CA GLU A 334 17.68 -8.10 11.16
C GLU A 334 17.95 -7.86 12.64
N GLU A 335 18.64 -6.77 13.01
CA GLU A 335 18.87 -6.39 14.40
C GLU A 335 17.55 -6.24 15.18
N SER A 336 16.54 -5.61 14.59
CA SER A 336 15.22 -5.46 15.22
C SER A 336 14.46 -6.78 15.33
N PHE A 337 14.57 -7.67 14.36
CA PHE A 337 14.03 -9.02 14.42
C PHE A 337 14.67 -9.81 15.57
N ARG A 338 16.01 -9.82 15.65
CA ARG A 338 16.76 -10.48 16.74
C ARG A 338 16.42 -9.91 18.12
N TRP A 339 16.23 -8.60 18.21
CA TRP A 339 15.82 -7.95 19.45
C TRP A 339 14.41 -8.38 19.89
N THR A 340 13.49 -8.53 18.95
CA THR A 340 12.11 -8.94 19.24
C THR A 340 12.01 -10.43 19.54
N PHE A 341 12.74 -11.27 18.80
CA PHE A 341 12.73 -12.72 18.90
C PHE A 341 14.15 -13.28 19.19
N PRO A 342 14.72 -13.02 20.36
CA PRO A 342 16.07 -13.51 20.69
C PRO A 342 16.17 -15.04 20.69
N GLN A 343 15.06 -15.75 20.90
CA GLN A 343 14.96 -17.21 20.82
C GLN A 343 15.13 -17.77 19.40
N LEU A 344 15.12 -16.91 18.37
CA LEU A 344 15.36 -17.27 16.97
C LEU A 344 16.74 -16.81 16.48
N CYS A 345 17.74 -16.72 17.38
CA CYS A 345 19.09 -16.30 17.00
C CYS A 345 19.78 -17.24 15.99
N ASP A 346 19.34 -18.48 15.88
CA ASP A 346 19.80 -19.52 14.96
C ASP A 346 19.13 -19.47 13.57
N VAL A 347 18.07 -18.67 13.38
CA VAL A 347 17.36 -18.56 12.10
C VAL A 347 18.08 -17.55 11.21
N ALA A 348 18.50 -17.94 10.00
CA ALA A 348 19.15 -17.05 9.07
C ALA A 348 18.15 -16.12 8.36
N ILE A 349 18.60 -14.93 7.97
CA ILE A 349 17.90 -14.09 7.00
C ILE A 349 18.28 -14.56 5.59
N ASP A 350 17.30 -15.03 4.84
CA ASP A 350 17.50 -15.52 3.47
C ASP A 350 17.73 -14.36 2.48
N ARG A 351 16.83 -13.41 2.47
CA ARG A 351 16.89 -12.29 1.52
C ARG A 351 16.20 -11.03 2.03
N GLY A 352 16.45 -9.94 1.29
CA GLY A 352 15.78 -8.66 1.53
C GLY A 352 15.54 -7.90 0.22
N TRP A 353 14.48 -7.12 0.21
CA TRP A 353 14.13 -6.23 -0.91
C TRP A 353 13.49 -4.95 -0.39
N GLY A 354 13.33 -3.98 -1.27
CA GLY A 354 12.64 -2.75 -0.99
C GLY A 354 11.81 -2.27 -2.17
N GLY A 355 11.04 -1.24 -1.94
CA GLY A 355 10.25 -0.62 -2.99
C GLY A 355 9.76 0.77 -2.64
N PRO A 356 9.48 1.58 -3.68
CA PRO A 356 8.98 2.93 -3.49
C PRO A 356 7.54 2.92 -2.99
N VAL A 357 7.29 3.70 -1.95
CA VAL A 357 5.98 3.98 -1.38
C VAL A 357 5.67 5.46 -1.57
N CYS A 358 4.44 5.75 -1.97
CA CYS A 358 3.95 7.12 -2.12
C CYS A 358 3.39 7.63 -0.79
N GLY A 359 3.94 8.73 -0.32
CA GLY A 359 3.39 9.50 0.79
C GLY A 359 2.76 10.81 0.32
N THR A 360 1.73 11.24 1.02
CA THR A 360 1.14 12.58 0.99
C THR A 360 1.37 13.24 2.34
N LEU A 361 1.33 14.56 2.43
CA LEU A 361 1.64 15.26 3.68
C LEU A 361 0.71 14.87 4.83
N ASN A 362 -0.56 14.62 4.54
CA ASN A 362 -1.58 14.21 5.51
C ASN A 362 -1.66 12.68 5.69
N CYS A 363 -0.84 11.90 5.00
CA CYS A 363 -0.85 10.43 5.00
C CYS A 363 -2.17 9.78 4.56
N PHE A 364 -3.06 10.52 3.89
CA PHE A 364 -4.28 9.96 3.29
C PHE A 364 -4.08 9.65 1.81
N SER A 365 -4.68 8.55 1.36
CA SER A 365 -4.90 8.34 -0.07
C SER A 365 -5.84 9.40 -0.65
N SER A 366 -5.68 9.70 -1.91
CA SER A 366 -6.48 10.72 -2.59
C SER A 366 -6.89 10.25 -3.97
N VAL A 367 -8.18 10.39 -4.25
CA VAL A 367 -8.79 10.11 -5.55
C VAL A 367 -9.49 11.39 -6.02
N GLY A 368 -9.21 11.82 -7.24
CA GLY A 368 -9.79 13.06 -7.79
C GLY A 368 -9.38 13.30 -9.22
N PHE A 369 -9.69 14.48 -9.73
CA PHE A 369 -9.38 14.87 -11.10
C PHE A 369 -8.22 15.86 -11.18
N LEU A 370 -7.49 15.84 -12.30
CA LEU A 370 -6.52 16.84 -12.69
C LEU A 370 -7.18 17.87 -13.60
N GLY A 371 -7.12 19.14 -13.19
CA GLY A 371 -7.68 20.24 -13.97
C GLY A 371 -9.22 20.31 -13.94
N PRO A 372 -9.78 21.35 -14.57
CA PRO A 372 -11.22 21.62 -14.54
C PRO A 372 -12.02 20.80 -15.54
N SER A 373 -11.38 20.14 -16.49
CA SER A 373 -12.03 19.32 -17.52
C SER A 373 -12.58 18.00 -16.97
N GLU A 374 -12.10 17.56 -15.79
CA GLU A 374 -12.42 16.27 -15.16
C GLU A 374 -12.24 15.05 -16.08
N ARG A 375 -11.23 15.14 -17.00
CA ARG A 375 -10.91 14.06 -17.93
C ARG A 375 -9.85 13.10 -17.42
N ILE A 376 -8.94 13.57 -16.57
CA ILE A 376 -7.85 12.77 -16.04
C ILE A 376 -8.06 12.57 -14.54
N CYS A 377 -8.54 11.40 -14.16
CA CYS A 377 -8.65 10.96 -12.77
C CYS A 377 -7.29 10.49 -12.25
N TYR A 378 -7.05 10.60 -10.97
CA TYR A 378 -5.88 10.02 -10.30
C TYR A 378 -6.29 9.31 -9.00
N ALA A 379 -5.52 8.27 -8.63
CA ALA A 379 -5.62 7.62 -7.33
C ALA A 379 -4.22 7.28 -6.81
N LEU A 380 -3.84 7.82 -5.65
CA LEU A 380 -2.48 7.74 -5.12
C LEU A 380 -2.40 8.00 -3.61
N GLY A 381 -1.20 7.82 -3.02
CA GLY A 381 -0.89 8.29 -1.68
C GLY A 381 -1.27 7.35 -0.55
N TYR A 382 -1.28 6.05 -0.76
CA TYR A 382 -1.71 5.05 0.22
C TYR A 382 -0.80 4.89 1.45
N ALA A 383 0.33 5.58 1.51
CA ALA A 383 1.25 5.64 2.65
C ALA A 383 1.67 4.27 3.25
N GLY A 384 1.72 3.21 2.44
CA GLY A 384 2.06 1.85 2.86
C GLY A 384 0.87 0.90 3.02
N HIS A 385 -0.36 1.38 3.13
CA HIS A 385 -1.57 0.58 3.40
C HIS A 385 -2.42 0.32 2.13
N GLY A 386 -1.78 0.18 0.97
CA GLY A 386 -2.46 0.16 -0.33
C GLY A 386 -3.17 -1.14 -0.69
N VAL A 387 -2.99 -2.26 -0.01
CA VAL A 387 -3.61 -3.55 -0.41
C VAL A 387 -5.14 -3.47 -0.31
N GLY A 388 -5.68 -3.15 0.85
CA GLY A 388 -7.13 -2.93 1.03
C GLY A 388 -7.60 -1.61 0.42
N GLN A 389 -6.91 -0.49 0.73
CA GLN A 389 -7.33 0.84 0.29
C GLN A 389 -7.44 1.00 -1.23
N SER A 390 -6.65 0.26 -2.02
CA SER A 390 -6.72 0.35 -3.49
C SER A 390 -8.04 -0.18 -4.06
N HIS A 391 -8.67 -1.15 -3.42
CA HIS A 391 -10.00 -1.64 -3.79
C HIS A 391 -11.07 -0.58 -3.49
N LEU A 392 -11.07 0.01 -2.29
CA LEU A 392 -11.98 1.11 -1.95
C LEU A 392 -11.78 2.33 -2.88
N ALA A 393 -10.51 2.68 -3.15
CA ALA A 393 -10.19 3.76 -4.09
C ALA A 393 -10.69 3.47 -5.51
N ALA A 394 -10.65 2.21 -5.95
CA ALA A 394 -11.18 1.81 -7.24
C ALA A 394 -12.70 1.98 -7.34
N LYS A 395 -13.44 1.72 -6.26
CA LYS A 395 -14.90 2.01 -6.19
C LYS A 395 -15.16 3.52 -6.33
N VAL A 396 -14.36 4.35 -5.64
CA VAL A 396 -14.43 5.81 -5.78
C VAL A 396 -14.05 6.26 -7.19
N VAL A 397 -13.01 5.69 -7.80
CA VAL A 397 -12.62 5.96 -9.20
C VAL A 397 -13.74 5.63 -10.16
N ARG A 398 -14.36 4.45 -10.02
CA ARG A 398 -15.52 4.05 -10.83
C ARG A 398 -16.62 5.10 -10.74
N ASP A 399 -17.01 5.49 -9.53
CA ASP A 399 -18.11 6.44 -9.32
C ASP A 399 -17.79 7.83 -9.89
N LEU A 400 -16.53 8.28 -9.81
CA LEU A 400 -16.09 9.52 -10.43
C LEU A 400 -16.06 9.44 -11.96
N LEU A 401 -15.56 8.33 -12.53
CA LEU A 401 -15.43 8.17 -13.97
C LEU A 401 -16.79 7.90 -14.67
N LEU A 402 -17.78 7.42 -13.92
CA LEU A 402 -19.15 7.17 -14.44
C LEU A 402 -20.14 8.26 -14.02
N ASP A 403 -19.67 9.34 -13.41
CA ASP A 403 -20.51 10.43 -12.89
C ASP A 403 -21.63 9.92 -11.94
N ALA A 404 -21.37 8.81 -11.23
CA ALA A 404 -22.31 8.23 -10.29
C ALA A 404 -22.39 9.05 -8.99
N ASN A 405 -23.58 9.11 -8.41
CA ASN A 405 -23.77 9.69 -7.08
C ASN A 405 -23.78 8.57 -6.03
N SER A 406 -22.78 8.52 -5.16
CA SER A 406 -22.65 7.49 -4.13
C SER A 406 -22.12 8.08 -2.82
N GLU A 407 -22.47 7.42 -1.70
CA GLU A 407 -21.94 7.78 -0.37
C GLU A 407 -20.42 7.64 -0.28
N LEU A 408 -19.79 6.85 -1.14
CA LEU A 408 -18.33 6.70 -1.19
C LEU A 408 -17.63 8.01 -1.56
N LEU A 409 -18.29 8.92 -2.28
CA LEU A 409 -17.76 10.23 -2.64
C LEU A 409 -17.71 11.21 -1.46
N GLU A 410 -18.36 10.88 -0.32
CA GLU A 410 -18.28 11.63 0.92
C GLU A 410 -17.09 11.19 1.81
N LEU A 411 -16.43 10.07 1.47
CA LEU A 411 -15.29 9.58 2.21
C LEU A 411 -14.08 10.53 2.09
N PRO A 412 -13.20 10.58 3.10
CA PRO A 412 -12.07 11.51 3.14
C PRO A 412 -11.08 11.36 1.99
N ILE A 413 -11.08 10.22 1.32
CA ILE A 413 -10.19 9.91 0.19
C ILE A 413 -10.69 10.47 -1.13
N ALA A 414 -11.99 10.84 -1.22
CA ALA A 414 -12.62 11.27 -2.46
C ALA A 414 -12.58 12.79 -2.63
N ARG A 415 -12.40 13.24 -3.89
CA ARG A 415 -12.50 14.64 -4.37
C ARG A 415 -11.61 15.67 -3.67
N LYS A 416 -10.77 15.29 -2.72
CA LYS A 416 -9.86 16.20 -2.02
C LYS A 416 -8.45 16.10 -2.58
N PRO A 417 -7.93 17.15 -3.21
CA PRO A 417 -6.54 17.15 -3.65
C PRO A 417 -5.62 17.07 -2.42
N PRO A 418 -4.48 16.36 -2.53
CA PRO A 418 -3.49 16.36 -1.48
C PRO A 418 -2.91 17.76 -1.24
N ILE A 419 -2.37 17.99 -0.04
CA ILE A 419 -1.72 19.25 0.31
C ILE A 419 -0.43 19.42 -0.51
N PRO A 420 -0.22 20.56 -1.19
CA PRO A 420 1.00 20.80 -1.94
C PRO A 420 2.24 20.81 -1.04
N LEU A 421 3.28 20.16 -1.50
CA LEU A 421 4.59 20.13 -0.85
C LEU A 421 5.46 21.30 -1.36
N PRO A 422 6.39 21.78 -0.54
CA PRO A 422 7.39 22.75 -0.99
C PRO A 422 8.18 22.23 -2.20
N PRO A 423 8.77 23.12 -3.01
CA PRO A 423 9.69 22.70 -4.07
C PRO A 423 10.99 22.10 -3.51
N GLU A 424 11.73 21.35 -4.34
CA GLU A 424 13.09 20.92 -4.00
C GLU A 424 14.05 22.12 -4.02
N PRO A 425 15.09 22.14 -3.15
CA PRO A 425 15.48 21.10 -2.19
C PRO A 425 14.76 21.17 -0.81
N LEU A 426 13.97 22.22 -0.57
CA LEU A 426 13.32 22.47 0.72
C LEU A 426 12.42 21.27 1.14
N ARG A 427 11.70 20.67 0.19
CA ARG A 427 10.90 19.46 0.43
C ARG A 427 11.72 18.35 1.07
N SER A 428 12.84 17.99 0.45
CA SER A 428 13.70 16.92 0.94
C SER A 428 14.30 17.20 2.30
N TRP A 429 14.67 18.45 2.57
CA TRP A 429 15.20 18.85 3.89
C TRP A 429 14.13 18.74 4.98
N VAL A 430 12.94 19.30 4.73
CA VAL A 430 11.83 19.26 5.69
C VAL A 430 11.42 17.81 5.97
N LEU A 431 11.21 17.01 4.94
CA LEU A 431 10.77 15.62 5.10
C LEU A 431 11.83 14.76 5.79
N THR A 432 13.11 14.89 5.42
CA THR A 432 14.19 14.14 6.06
C THR A 432 14.41 14.58 7.51
N GLY A 433 14.32 15.89 7.78
CA GLY A 433 14.39 16.42 9.14
C GLY A 433 13.26 15.90 10.02
N SER A 434 12.02 15.99 9.53
CA SER A 434 10.85 15.46 10.23
C SER A 434 10.97 13.94 10.49
N GLN A 435 11.39 13.17 9.50
CA GLN A 435 11.60 11.73 9.65
C GLN A 435 12.61 11.40 10.76
N ARG A 436 13.74 12.10 10.82
CA ARG A 436 14.75 11.90 11.87
C ARG A 436 14.20 12.25 13.26
N LEU A 437 13.39 13.30 13.37
CA LEU A 437 12.73 13.66 14.63
C LEU A 437 11.74 12.60 15.09
N LEU A 438 10.95 12.04 14.16
CA LEU A 438 10.00 10.98 14.45
C LEU A 438 10.69 9.68 14.87
N GLN A 439 11.81 9.32 14.21
CA GLN A 439 12.62 8.16 14.61
C GLN A 439 13.20 8.31 16.01
N ARG A 440 13.66 9.52 16.38
CA ARG A 440 14.13 9.81 17.75
C ARG A 440 13.01 9.71 18.77
N ASP A 441 11.80 10.17 18.45
CA ASP A 441 10.64 10.01 19.32
C ASP A 441 10.31 8.53 19.56
N ASP A 442 10.34 7.72 18.49
CA ASP A 442 10.14 6.27 18.57
C ASP A 442 11.25 5.53 19.35
N ASP A 443 12.45 6.12 19.44
CA ASP A 443 13.58 5.60 20.23
C ASP A 443 13.60 6.13 21.68
N GLY A 444 12.55 6.81 22.13
CA GLY A 444 12.41 7.36 23.48
C GLY A 444 13.13 8.70 23.72
N ALA A 445 13.80 9.25 22.69
CA ALA A 445 14.49 10.55 22.78
C ALA A 445 13.55 11.71 22.42
N ARG A 446 12.47 11.91 23.20
CA ARG A 446 11.47 12.95 22.98
C ARG A 446 12.06 14.34 23.16
N THR A 447 11.87 15.20 22.15
CA THR A 447 12.24 16.61 22.19
C THR A 447 11.01 17.49 21.94
N ALA A 448 11.10 18.79 22.26
CA ALA A 448 10.06 19.75 21.89
C ALA A 448 9.86 19.81 20.38
N LEU A 449 10.94 19.66 19.59
CA LEU A 449 10.91 19.62 18.13
C LEU A 449 10.24 18.34 17.59
N SER A 450 10.46 17.16 18.20
CA SER A 450 9.76 15.92 17.77
C SER A 450 8.27 16.00 18.05
N ARG A 451 7.85 16.61 19.17
CA ARG A 451 6.43 16.88 19.47
C ARG A 451 5.80 17.85 18.49
N LEU A 452 6.54 18.90 18.06
CA LEU A 452 6.06 19.82 17.04
C LEU A 452 5.94 19.13 15.67
N ALA A 453 6.94 18.33 15.29
CA ALA A 453 6.89 17.55 14.03
C ALA A 453 5.71 16.58 14.00
N LEU A 454 5.41 15.91 15.12
CA LEU A 454 4.21 15.07 15.26
C LEU A 454 2.93 15.88 15.06
N ARG A 455 2.81 17.05 15.71
CA ARG A 455 1.63 17.93 15.57
C ARG A 455 1.40 18.45 14.15
N ILE A 456 2.48 18.71 13.39
CA ILE A 456 2.37 19.15 11.98
C ILE A 456 1.88 18.00 11.09
N LEU A 457 2.23 16.77 11.42
CA LEU A 457 1.79 15.58 10.71
C LEU A 457 0.42 15.05 11.23
N GLU A 458 0.05 15.43 12.43
CA GLU A 458 -1.25 15.22 13.04
C GLU A 458 -2.28 16.23 12.52
#